data_a5a574c4a7878854c6eb12cab92d9497
#
_entry.id   a5a574c4a7878854c6eb12cab92d9497
#
_cell.length_a   1.000
_cell.length_b   1.000
_cell.length_c   1.000
_cell.angle_alpha   90.00
_cell.angle_beta   90.00
_cell.angle_gamma   90.00
#
_symmetry.space_group_name_H-M   'P 1'
#
loop_
_entity.id
_entity.type
_entity.pdbx_description
1 polymer ?
#
loop_
_entity_poly.entity_id
_entity_poly.type
_entity_poly.pdbx_seq_one_letter_code
_entity_poly.pdbx_strand_id
1 'polypeptide(L)'
;MKKIIKITIVSVFLILFLPVAAKALTIQIPKESSQIKIWFYLFIVTFFPAVELRGAIPLAVLLYKEPVLFSFILITIANILITPLIFLFWNLILFLAKKIKPFGIFFNKYIVGLQKRAKPLVDKYGFWGLLIFVAIPLPGTGAYSGALIAEIFGMNKWKAFFAVSLGVIGASIIVTLAVMGIIPLKIK
;
A
#
# COMPACT_ATOMS: atom_id res chain seq x y z
N MET A 1 14.51 -1.53 -25.79
CA MET A 1 13.05 -1.40 -25.70
C MET A 1 12.46 -1.76 -24.34
N LYS A 2 12.68 -2.93 -23.74
CA LYS A 2 12.07 -3.33 -22.44
C LYS A 2 12.46 -2.44 -21.23
N LYS A 3 13.63 -1.79 -21.21
CA LYS A 3 14.05 -0.87 -20.14
C LYS A 3 13.33 0.47 -20.21
N ILE A 4 13.11 0.99 -21.38
CA ILE A 4 12.43 2.28 -21.60
C ILE A 4 10.96 2.17 -21.18
N ILE A 5 10.28 1.07 -21.54
CA ILE A 5 8.89 0.81 -21.17
C ILE A 5 8.71 0.74 -19.63
N LYS A 6 9.65 0.14 -18.89
CA LYS A 6 9.62 0.11 -17.41
C LYS A 6 9.78 1.49 -16.79
N ILE A 7 10.68 2.32 -17.34
CA ILE A 7 10.91 3.70 -16.86
C ILE A 7 9.67 4.55 -17.13
N THR A 8 9.08 4.44 -18.33
CA THR A 8 7.87 5.17 -18.71
C THR A 8 6.66 4.77 -17.82
N ILE A 9 6.50 3.50 -17.48
CA ILE A 9 5.41 3.04 -16.59
C ILE A 9 5.59 3.60 -15.18
N VAL A 10 6.81 3.61 -14.64
CA VAL A 10 7.11 4.18 -13.32
C VAL A 10 6.92 5.70 -13.32
N SER A 11 7.35 6.39 -14.40
CA SER A 11 7.16 7.84 -14.54
C SER A 11 5.70 8.22 -14.73
N VAL A 12 4.94 7.48 -15.53
CA VAL A 12 3.48 7.68 -15.71
C VAL A 12 2.73 7.38 -14.41
N PHE A 13 3.16 6.38 -13.66
CA PHE A 13 2.58 6.08 -12.35
C PHE A 13 2.88 7.19 -11.34
N LEU A 14 4.12 7.68 -11.26
CA LEU A 14 4.48 8.86 -10.45
C LEU A 14 3.66 10.09 -10.87
N ILE A 15 3.50 10.34 -12.17
CA ILE A 15 2.73 11.49 -12.70
C ILE A 15 1.23 11.34 -12.43
N LEU A 16 0.66 10.14 -12.49
CA LEU A 16 -0.76 9.90 -12.18
C LEU A 16 -1.04 9.86 -10.67
N PHE A 17 -0.08 9.42 -9.86
CA PHE A 17 -0.22 9.34 -8.41
C PHE A 17 0.26 10.59 -7.67
N LEU A 18 1.19 11.34 -8.23
CA LEU A 18 1.65 12.61 -7.67
C LEU A 18 0.50 13.62 -7.48
N PRO A 19 -0.45 13.82 -8.43
CA PRO A 19 -1.57 14.73 -8.21
C PRO A 19 -2.62 14.17 -7.24
N VAL A 20 -2.78 12.85 -7.12
CA VAL A 20 -3.67 12.24 -6.12
C VAL A 20 -3.02 12.31 -4.73
N ALA A 21 -1.74 12.02 -4.63
CA ALA A 21 -0.94 12.24 -3.42
C ALA A 21 -0.82 13.74 -3.11
N ALA A 22 -0.64 14.61 -4.11
CA ALA A 22 -0.61 16.05 -3.95
C ALA A 22 -1.99 16.59 -3.51
N LYS A 23 -3.10 16.05 -4.00
CA LYS A 23 -4.44 16.42 -3.56
C LYS A 23 -4.76 15.90 -2.15
N ALA A 24 -4.29 14.72 -1.78
CA ALA A 24 -4.29 14.26 -0.39
C ALA A 24 -3.34 15.11 0.49
N LEU A 25 -2.24 15.58 -0.08
CA LEU A 25 -1.31 16.55 0.52
C LEU A 25 -1.89 17.98 0.60
N THR A 26 -2.88 18.35 -0.23
CA THR A 26 -3.54 19.66 -0.19
C THR A 26 -4.57 19.76 0.94
N ILE A 27 -4.95 18.64 1.55
CA ILE A 27 -5.63 18.63 2.86
C ILE A 27 -4.53 18.70 3.94
N GLN A 28 -3.65 19.71 3.85
CA GLN A 28 -2.62 19.92 4.85
C GLN A 28 -3.30 20.44 6.11
N ILE A 29 -3.25 19.63 7.17
CA ILE A 29 -3.44 20.17 8.50
C ILE A 29 -2.30 21.16 8.74
N PRO A 30 -2.59 22.43 9.11
CA PRO A 30 -1.55 23.42 9.37
C PRO A 30 -0.51 22.84 10.34
N LYS A 31 0.79 23.13 10.11
CA LYS A 31 1.89 22.68 10.98
C LYS A 31 1.73 23.10 12.44
N GLU A 32 0.96 24.15 12.69
CA GLU A 32 0.59 24.66 14.03
C GLU A 32 -0.54 23.86 14.70
N SER A 33 -1.06 22.82 14.04
CA SER A 33 -2.08 21.94 14.63
C SER A 33 -1.49 21.13 15.79
N SER A 34 -2.33 20.84 16.79
CA SER A 34 -1.91 19.99 17.91
C SER A 34 -1.37 18.66 17.40
N GLN A 35 -0.34 18.13 18.05
CA GLN A 35 0.33 16.88 17.73
C GLN A 35 -0.65 15.72 17.47
N ILE A 36 -1.69 15.61 18.31
CA ILE A 36 -2.73 14.59 18.20
C ILE A 36 -3.47 14.66 16.85
N LYS A 37 -3.75 15.86 16.32
CA LYS A 37 -4.40 16.04 15.03
C LYS A 37 -3.53 15.55 13.88
N ILE A 38 -2.22 15.80 13.95
CA ILE A 38 -1.25 15.33 12.95
C ILE A 38 -1.19 13.80 12.96
N TRP A 39 -1.12 13.18 14.13
CA TRP A 39 -1.09 11.71 14.26
C TRP A 39 -2.36 11.06 13.75
N PHE A 40 -3.52 11.61 14.10
CA PHE A 40 -4.80 11.14 13.60
C PHE A 40 -4.90 11.27 12.07
N TYR A 41 -4.43 12.39 11.52
CA TYR A 41 -4.36 12.59 10.07
C TYR A 41 -3.45 11.56 9.40
N LEU A 42 -2.25 11.33 9.91
CA LEU A 42 -1.30 10.34 9.38
C LEU A 42 -1.89 8.93 9.44
N PHE A 43 -2.58 8.60 10.53
CA PHE A 43 -3.29 7.34 10.68
C PHE A 43 -4.36 7.18 9.59
N ILE A 44 -5.24 8.16 9.42
CA ILE A 44 -6.32 8.11 8.43
C ILE A 44 -5.80 8.11 7.00
N VAL A 45 -4.80 8.93 6.69
CA VAL A 45 -4.25 9.00 5.32
C VAL A 45 -3.61 7.69 4.88
N THR A 46 -3.14 6.88 5.83
CA THR A 46 -2.60 5.54 5.55
C THR A 46 -3.66 4.58 4.98
N PHE A 47 -4.93 4.79 5.29
CA PHE A 47 -6.03 3.99 4.74
C PHE A 47 -6.39 4.35 3.29
N PHE A 48 -5.80 5.36 2.69
CA PHE A 48 -6.02 5.63 1.28
C PHE A 48 -5.17 4.67 0.42
N PRO A 49 -5.80 3.88 -0.50
CA PRO A 49 -5.10 2.87 -1.29
C PRO A 49 -3.95 3.40 -2.14
N ALA A 50 -3.98 4.71 -2.46
CA ALA A 50 -2.93 5.37 -3.21
C ALA A 50 -1.74 5.81 -2.36
N VAL A 51 -1.93 5.98 -1.07
CA VAL A 51 -0.92 6.51 -0.14
C VAL A 51 -0.26 5.38 0.63
N GLU A 52 -1.06 4.63 1.41
CA GLU A 52 -0.58 3.55 2.29
C GLU A 52 0.68 3.98 3.08
N LEU A 53 1.48 3.01 3.54
CA LEU A 53 2.76 3.29 4.23
C LEU A 53 3.79 4.03 3.34
N ARG A 54 3.70 3.84 2.02
CA ARG A 54 4.67 4.40 1.05
C ARG A 54 4.59 5.91 0.92
N GLY A 55 3.41 6.46 1.08
CA GLY A 55 3.19 7.91 1.10
C GLY A 55 3.17 8.45 2.53
N ALA A 56 2.58 7.71 3.47
CA ALA A 56 2.40 8.18 4.84
C ALA A 56 3.73 8.32 5.62
N ILE A 57 4.70 7.38 5.46
CA ILE A 57 6.01 7.46 6.13
C ILE A 57 6.80 8.68 5.65
N PRO A 58 7.01 8.91 4.33
CA PRO A 58 7.66 10.14 3.85
C PRO A 58 6.93 11.40 4.30
N LEU A 59 5.60 11.41 4.27
CA LEU A 59 4.78 12.52 4.70
C LEU A 59 5.04 12.85 6.18
N ALA A 60 5.04 11.85 7.06
CA ALA A 60 5.28 12.02 8.47
C ALA A 60 6.69 12.55 8.76
N VAL A 61 7.71 11.91 8.19
CA VAL A 61 9.11 12.21 8.52
C VAL A 61 9.62 13.46 7.81
N LEU A 62 9.34 13.62 6.52
CA LEU A 62 9.93 14.73 5.73
C LEU A 62 9.11 16.02 5.84
N LEU A 63 7.77 15.92 5.84
CA LEU A 63 6.91 17.10 5.86
C LEU A 63 6.55 17.54 7.28
N TYR A 64 6.02 16.62 8.10
CA TYR A 64 5.61 16.93 9.47
C TYR A 64 6.75 16.87 10.48
N LYS A 65 7.93 16.37 10.09
CA LYS A 65 9.11 16.22 10.96
C LYS A 65 8.86 15.40 12.23
N GLU A 66 7.95 14.42 12.10
CA GLU A 66 7.66 13.51 13.20
C GLU A 66 8.84 12.56 13.49
N PRO A 67 8.98 12.08 14.74
CA PRO A 67 9.99 11.10 15.07
C PRO A 67 9.88 9.85 14.21
N VAL A 68 11.00 9.41 13.63
CA VAL A 68 11.04 8.30 12.68
C VAL A 68 10.45 7.03 13.26
N LEU A 69 10.84 6.65 14.48
CA LEU A 69 10.37 5.44 15.14
C LEU A 69 8.85 5.47 15.40
N PHE A 70 8.34 6.62 15.85
CA PHE A 70 6.91 6.79 16.09
C PHE A 70 6.12 6.70 14.77
N SER A 71 6.57 7.40 13.73
CA SER A 71 5.97 7.36 12.39
C SER A 71 5.95 5.95 11.83
N PHE A 72 7.06 5.21 11.96
CA PHE A 72 7.16 3.80 11.56
C PHE A 72 6.11 2.95 12.26
N ILE A 73 6.02 3.02 13.60
CA ILE A 73 5.08 2.19 14.38
C ILE A 73 3.63 2.54 14.04
N LEU A 74 3.26 3.82 14.09
CA LEU A 74 1.90 4.30 13.86
C LEU A 74 1.39 3.89 12.47
N ILE A 75 2.18 4.16 11.44
CA ILE A 75 1.79 3.92 10.04
C ILE A 75 1.80 2.43 9.71
N THR A 76 2.75 1.66 10.27
CA THR A 76 2.78 0.20 10.08
C THR A 76 1.55 -0.45 10.69
N ILE A 77 1.16 -0.08 11.91
CA ILE A 77 -0.06 -0.58 12.56
C ILE A 77 -1.30 -0.21 11.74
N ALA A 78 -1.43 1.05 11.33
CA ALA A 78 -2.53 1.50 10.49
C ALA A 78 -2.62 0.68 9.18
N ASN A 79 -1.49 0.40 8.54
CA ASN A 79 -1.45 -0.36 7.30
C ASN A 79 -1.79 -1.84 7.50
N ILE A 80 -1.38 -2.47 8.62
CA ILE A 80 -1.74 -3.85 8.97
C ILE A 80 -3.25 -3.98 9.17
N LEU A 81 -3.92 -2.97 9.77
CA LEU A 81 -5.37 -2.97 10.01
C LEU A 81 -6.19 -3.00 8.72
N ILE A 82 -5.62 -2.62 7.58
CA ILE A 82 -6.28 -2.71 6.27
C ILE A 82 -6.64 -4.16 5.94
N THR A 83 -5.78 -5.11 6.27
CA THR A 83 -5.99 -6.54 5.94
C THR A 83 -7.28 -7.11 6.53
N PRO A 84 -7.55 -7.05 7.84
CA PRO A 84 -8.79 -7.55 8.39
C PRO A 84 -10.01 -6.76 7.90
N LEU A 85 -9.88 -5.47 7.59
CA LEU A 85 -10.97 -4.69 6.99
C LEU A 85 -11.34 -5.22 5.61
N ILE A 86 -10.36 -5.53 4.75
CA ILE A 86 -10.64 -6.15 3.44
C ILE A 86 -11.32 -7.50 3.61
N PHE A 87 -10.89 -8.35 4.54
CA PHE A 87 -11.51 -9.64 4.79
C PHE A 87 -12.96 -9.50 5.29
N LEU A 88 -13.22 -8.51 6.14
CA LEU A 88 -14.56 -8.23 6.66
C LEU A 88 -15.50 -7.73 5.55
N PHE A 89 -15.02 -6.83 4.70
CA PHE A 89 -15.82 -6.21 3.65
C PHE A 89 -15.75 -6.92 2.30
N TRP A 90 -15.09 -8.08 2.20
CA TRP A 90 -14.92 -8.81 0.94
C TRP A 90 -16.23 -9.07 0.20
N ASN A 91 -17.23 -9.60 0.90
CA ASN A 91 -18.54 -9.87 0.31
C ASN A 91 -19.26 -8.61 -0.16
N LEU A 92 -19.11 -7.50 0.57
CA LEU A 92 -19.65 -6.21 0.17
C LEU A 92 -18.96 -5.67 -1.08
N ILE A 93 -17.64 -5.80 -1.16
CA ILE A 93 -16.84 -5.40 -2.34
C ILE A 93 -17.33 -6.17 -3.57
N LEU A 94 -17.50 -7.50 -3.46
CA LEU A 94 -18.01 -8.34 -4.55
C LEU A 94 -19.44 -7.97 -4.92
N PHE A 95 -20.32 -7.71 -3.95
CA PHE A 95 -21.68 -7.27 -4.19
C PHE A 95 -21.71 -5.94 -4.97
N LEU A 96 -20.92 -4.96 -4.56
CA LEU A 96 -20.82 -3.67 -5.25
C LEU A 96 -20.24 -3.83 -6.65
N ALA A 97 -19.24 -4.70 -6.84
CA ALA A 97 -18.66 -4.97 -8.15
C ALA A 97 -19.68 -5.61 -9.12
N LYS A 98 -20.62 -6.40 -8.60
CA LYS A 98 -21.72 -6.96 -9.41
C LYS A 98 -22.81 -5.95 -9.71
N LYS A 99 -23.16 -5.09 -8.73
CA LYS A 99 -24.29 -4.16 -8.83
C LYS A 99 -23.95 -2.90 -9.63
N ILE A 100 -22.73 -2.38 -9.48
CA ILE A 100 -22.28 -1.12 -10.10
C ILE A 100 -21.37 -1.44 -11.28
N LYS A 101 -21.91 -1.42 -12.51
CA LYS A 101 -21.18 -1.76 -13.75
C LYS A 101 -19.80 -1.09 -13.89
N PRO A 102 -19.64 0.27 -13.75
CA PRO A 102 -18.35 0.91 -13.91
C PRO A 102 -17.35 0.47 -12.85
N PHE A 103 -17.79 0.29 -11.59
CA PHE A 103 -16.93 -0.24 -10.53
C PHE A 103 -16.52 -1.68 -10.81
N GLY A 104 -17.43 -2.53 -11.26
CA GLY A 104 -17.16 -3.93 -11.61
C GLY A 104 -16.13 -4.08 -12.73
N ILE A 105 -16.22 -3.27 -13.77
CA ILE A 105 -15.25 -3.27 -14.88
C ILE A 105 -13.84 -2.90 -14.36
N PHE A 106 -13.75 -1.81 -13.59
CA PHE A 106 -12.49 -1.36 -12.99
C PHE A 106 -11.92 -2.41 -12.05
N PHE A 107 -12.76 -2.95 -11.14
CA PHE A 107 -12.38 -3.95 -10.16
C PHE A 107 -11.86 -5.23 -10.84
N ASN A 108 -12.57 -5.76 -11.81
CA ASN A 108 -12.15 -6.95 -12.55
C ASN A 108 -10.82 -6.74 -13.28
N LYS A 109 -10.63 -5.60 -13.92
CA LYS A 109 -9.36 -5.25 -14.58
C LYS A 109 -8.20 -5.21 -13.58
N TYR A 110 -8.45 -4.61 -12.40
CA TYR A 110 -7.47 -4.52 -11.32
C TYR A 110 -7.12 -5.91 -10.77
N ILE A 111 -8.14 -6.74 -10.48
CA ILE A 111 -7.97 -8.12 -9.99
C ILE A 111 -7.17 -8.99 -10.97
N VAL A 112 -7.50 -8.96 -12.26
CA VAL A 112 -6.73 -9.69 -13.28
C VAL A 112 -5.26 -9.25 -13.30
N GLY A 113 -5.00 -7.95 -13.16
CA GLY A 113 -3.65 -7.42 -13.07
C GLY A 113 -2.90 -7.93 -11.83
N LEU A 114 -3.58 -7.97 -10.68
CA LEU A 114 -3.02 -8.50 -9.42
C LEU A 114 -2.72 -10.00 -9.54
N GLN A 115 -3.66 -10.79 -10.04
CA GLN A 115 -3.48 -12.22 -10.24
C GLN A 115 -2.26 -12.52 -11.11
N LYS A 116 -2.09 -11.84 -12.24
CA LYS A 116 -0.93 -12.04 -13.13
C LYS A 116 0.41 -11.76 -12.43
N ARG A 117 0.45 -10.79 -11.51
CA ARG A 117 1.68 -10.43 -10.78
C ARG A 117 1.95 -11.37 -9.61
N ALA A 118 0.92 -11.74 -8.85
CA ALA A 118 1.04 -12.53 -7.64
C ALA A 118 1.12 -14.04 -7.91
N LYS A 119 0.44 -14.52 -8.94
CA LYS A 119 0.32 -15.95 -9.25
C LYS A 119 1.67 -16.70 -9.24
N PRO A 120 2.72 -16.25 -9.92
CA PRO A 120 4.00 -16.98 -9.92
C PRO A 120 4.62 -17.15 -8.54
N LEU A 121 4.40 -16.19 -7.65
CA LEU A 121 4.93 -16.21 -6.29
C LEU A 121 4.03 -17.02 -5.35
N VAL A 122 2.71 -16.79 -5.41
CA VAL A 122 1.76 -17.42 -4.50
C VAL A 122 1.57 -18.90 -4.81
N ASP A 123 1.46 -19.29 -6.09
CA ASP A 123 1.35 -20.70 -6.47
C ASP A 123 2.59 -21.50 -6.06
N LYS A 124 3.78 -20.90 -6.17
CA LYS A 124 5.03 -21.62 -5.89
C LYS A 124 5.39 -21.62 -4.39
N TYR A 125 5.13 -20.53 -3.70
CA TYR A 125 5.62 -20.31 -2.33
C TYR A 125 4.52 -20.08 -1.29
N GLY A 126 3.25 -20.01 -1.67
CA GLY A 126 2.10 -19.85 -0.77
C GLY A 126 2.25 -18.63 0.14
N PHE A 127 2.33 -18.88 1.45
CA PHE A 127 2.53 -17.87 2.49
C PHE A 127 3.72 -16.95 2.22
N TRP A 128 4.89 -17.52 1.91
CA TRP A 128 6.11 -16.76 1.65
C TRP A 128 6.02 -15.95 0.36
N GLY A 129 5.31 -16.47 -0.64
CA GLY A 129 5.05 -15.75 -1.89
C GLY A 129 4.23 -14.49 -1.67
N LEU A 130 3.17 -14.58 -0.84
CA LEU A 130 2.35 -13.43 -0.47
C LEU A 130 3.14 -12.42 0.37
N LEU A 131 3.91 -12.89 1.36
CA LEU A 131 4.78 -12.05 2.18
C LEU A 131 5.76 -11.25 1.31
N ILE A 132 6.51 -11.92 0.44
CA ILE A 132 7.49 -11.26 -0.45
C ILE A 132 6.79 -10.26 -1.38
N PHE A 133 5.63 -10.63 -1.94
CA PHE A 133 4.85 -9.75 -2.80
C PHE A 133 4.50 -8.43 -2.11
N VAL A 134 4.10 -8.48 -0.82
CA VAL A 134 3.75 -7.29 -0.03
C VAL A 134 4.98 -6.54 0.45
N ALA A 135 6.05 -7.26 0.83
CA ALA A 135 7.28 -6.66 1.37
C ALA A 135 8.03 -5.78 0.35
N ILE A 136 7.94 -6.09 -0.93
CA ILE A 136 8.57 -5.27 -1.97
C ILE A 136 7.71 -4.02 -2.19
N PRO A 137 8.20 -2.80 -1.87
CA PRO A 137 7.41 -1.58 -1.93
C PRO A 137 7.22 -1.06 -3.37
N LEU A 138 6.59 -1.88 -4.22
CA LEU A 138 6.23 -1.51 -5.59
C LEU A 138 4.78 -1.02 -5.65
N PRO A 139 4.44 -0.19 -6.65
CA PRO A 139 3.07 0.24 -6.87
C PRO A 139 2.11 -0.95 -7.02
N GLY A 140 1.07 -1.00 -6.19
CA GLY A 140 0.06 -2.05 -6.21
C GLY A 140 0.49 -3.37 -5.56
N THR A 141 1.45 -3.38 -4.63
CA THR A 141 1.85 -4.56 -3.86
C THR A 141 1.61 -4.42 -2.34
N GLY A 142 0.83 -3.45 -1.89
CA GLY A 142 0.62 -3.17 -0.46
C GLY A 142 -0.38 -4.08 0.26
N ALA A 143 -0.82 -3.65 1.43
CA ALA A 143 -1.76 -4.37 2.27
C ALA A 143 -3.10 -4.66 1.57
N TYR A 144 -3.64 -3.68 0.82
CA TYR A 144 -4.84 -3.87 0.02
C TYR A 144 -4.68 -4.99 -0.99
N SER A 145 -3.63 -4.93 -1.79
CA SER A 145 -3.35 -5.92 -2.83
C SER A 145 -3.09 -7.29 -2.24
N GLY A 146 -2.32 -7.36 -1.14
CA GLY A 146 -2.05 -8.61 -0.44
C GLY A 146 -3.31 -9.27 0.10
N ALA A 147 -4.20 -8.50 0.75
CA ALA A 147 -5.46 -9.01 1.26
C ALA A 147 -6.40 -9.48 0.14
N LEU A 148 -6.51 -8.72 -0.97
CA LEU A 148 -7.30 -9.11 -2.13
C LEU A 148 -6.76 -10.39 -2.78
N ILE A 149 -5.44 -10.51 -2.93
CA ILE A 149 -4.80 -11.73 -3.45
C ILE A 149 -5.14 -12.92 -2.56
N ALA A 150 -5.03 -12.78 -1.24
CA ALA A 150 -5.35 -13.84 -0.30
C ALA A 150 -6.79 -14.35 -0.45
N GLU A 151 -7.77 -13.45 -0.62
CA GLU A 151 -9.17 -13.81 -0.85
C GLU A 151 -9.37 -14.49 -2.21
N ILE A 152 -8.74 -13.98 -3.26
CA ILE A 152 -8.86 -14.53 -4.62
C ILE A 152 -8.26 -15.95 -4.75
N PHE A 153 -7.15 -16.18 -4.04
CA PHE A 153 -6.48 -17.50 -4.05
C PHE A 153 -7.03 -18.45 -2.97
N GLY A 154 -8.07 -18.04 -2.22
CA GLY A 154 -8.69 -18.86 -1.19
C GLY A 154 -7.76 -19.25 -0.05
N MET A 155 -6.82 -18.36 0.30
CA MET A 155 -5.87 -18.61 1.38
C MET A 155 -6.57 -18.58 2.74
N ASN A 156 -6.09 -19.40 3.67
CA ASN A 156 -6.56 -19.32 5.05
C ASN A 156 -6.34 -17.91 5.61
N LYS A 157 -7.38 -17.28 6.15
CA LYS A 157 -7.39 -15.86 6.58
C LYS A 157 -6.31 -15.55 7.60
N TRP A 158 -6.08 -16.45 8.56
CA TRP A 158 -5.02 -16.26 9.56
C TRP A 158 -3.63 -16.30 8.94
N LYS A 159 -3.36 -17.30 8.09
CA LYS A 159 -2.08 -17.39 7.38
C LYS A 159 -1.87 -16.16 6.48
N ALA A 160 -2.90 -15.74 5.77
CA ALA A 160 -2.85 -14.55 4.93
C ALA A 160 -2.62 -13.27 5.73
N PHE A 161 -3.31 -13.10 6.87
CA PHE A 161 -3.11 -11.96 7.77
C PHE A 161 -1.67 -11.87 8.24
N PHE A 162 -1.07 -12.96 8.71
CA PHE A 162 0.34 -12.95 9.13
C PHE A 162 1.30 -12.71 7.96
N ALA A 163 1.05 -13.30 6.78
CA ALA A 163 1.88 -13.07 5.61
C ALA A 163 1.87 -11.59 5.18
N VAL A 164 0.67 -10.99 5.11
CA VAL A 164 0.54 -9.57 4.77
C VAL A 164 1.15 -8.68 5.84
N SER A 165 0.91 -8.96 7.13
CA SER A 165 1.45 -8.16 8.24
C SER A 165 2.98 -8.15 8.25
N LEU A 166 3.61 -9.30 8.10
CA LEU A 166 5.07 -9.41 8.01
C LEU A 166 5.60 -8.72 6.73
N GLY A 167 4.88 -8.85 5.62
CA GLY A 167 5.19 -8.13 4.39
C GLY A 167 5.10 -6.61 4.55
N VAL A 168 4.07 -6.11 5.23
CA VAL A 168 3.91 -4.68 5.57
C VAL A 168 5.05 -4.18 6.45
N ILE A 169 5.45 -4.96 7.48
CA ILE A 169 6.60 -4.61 8.32
C ILE A 169 7.88 -4.52 7.47
N GLY A 170 8.13 -5.51 6.60
CA GLY A 170 9.26 -5.48 5.67
C GLY A 170 9.25 -4.25 4.76
N ALA A 171 8.10 -3.95 4.15
CA ALA A 171 7.93 -2.76 3.32
C ALA A 171 8.15 -1.46 4.11
N SER A 172 7.64 -1.38 5.35
CA SER A 172 7.82 -0.22 6.24
C SER A 172 9.29 0.02 6.56
N ILE A 173 10.05 -1.05 6.83
CA ILE A 173 11.51 -0.97 7.08
C ILE A 173 12.20 -0.39 5.84
N ILE A 174 11.94 -0.95 4.65
CA ILE A 174 12.56 -0.51 3.40
C ILE A 174 12.25 0.98 3.13
N VAL A 175 10.98 1.39 3.26
CA VAL A 175 10.56 2.78 3.02
C VAL A 175 11.18 3.72 4.04
N THR A 176 11.22 3.33 5.32
CA THR A 176 11.83 4.16 6.38
C THR A 176 13.32 4.36 6.15
N LEU A 177 14.07 3.29 5.81
CA LEU A 177 15.49 3.37 5.49
C LEU A 177 15.75 4.24 4.26
N ALA A 178 14.86 4.18 3.26
CA ALA A 178 14.94 5.04 2.09
C ALA A 178 14.73 6.52 2.44
N VAL A 179 13.74 6.82 3.29
CA VAL A 179 13.46 8.19 3.75
C VAL A 179 14.60 8.76 4.59
N MET A 180 15.27 7.90 5.37
CA MET A 180 16.48 8.29 6.13
C MET A 180 17.72 8.47 5.26
N GLY A 181 17.66 8.21 3.96
CA GLY A 181 18.80 8.30 3.05
C GLY A 181 19.82 7.17 3.18
N ILE A 182 19.53 6.13 3.97
CA ILE A 182 20.42 4.97 4.16
C ILE A 182 20.41 4.07 2.91
N ILE A 183 19.26 3.98 2.22
CA ILE A 183 19.14 3.33 0.93
C ILE A 183 19.10 4.45 -0.13
N PRO A 184 20.15 4.63 -0.94
CA PRO A 184 20.11 5.60 -2.02
C PRO A 184 19.09 5.11 -3.06
N LEU A 185 17.90 5.69 -3.05
CA LEU A 185 16.98 5.58 -4.17
C LEU A 185 17.63 6.31 -5.33
N LYS A 186 18.43 5.63 -6.14
CA LYS A 186 18.89 6.14 -7.43
C LYS A 186 17.66 6.31 -8.33
N ILE A 187 16.94 7.41 -8.13
CA ILE A 187 16.01 7.93 -9.11
C ILE A 187 16.88 8.56 -10.18
N LYS A 188 17.22 7.75 -11.20
CA LYS A 188 17.88 8.20 -12.43
C LYS A 188 16.80 8.38 -13.49
#